data_a3421ad6135853919327240722df9d71
#
_entry.id   a3421ad6135853919327240722df9d71
#
_cell.length_a   1.000
_cell.length_b   1.000
_cell.length_c   1.000
_cell.angle_alpha   90.00
_cell.angle_beta   90.00
_cell.angle_gamma   90.00
#
_symmetry.space_group_name_H-M   'P 1'
#
loop_
_entity.id
_entity.type
_entity.pdbx_description
1 polymer ?
#
loop_
_entity_poly.entity_id
_entity_poly.type
_entity_poly.pdbx_seq_one_letter_code
_entity_poly.pdbx_strand_id
1 'polypeptide(L)'
;HQQLQRLGASPDWARERFTMDPGLSDAVVKVFVELHRDGLIYRDKRLVNWDPKLMTAISDLEVEQREQTSSMWHLKYRIVGTDNDFISIATTRPETMLGDGAVAVNPEDTRYQHLIGKMVILPLSHRQIPIIADDYAKMDKGSGAVKITPAHDFNDFEVGRRHNLPLINLMTATAAMESIDEIPEKYWGLDRYEARRQILHDLDAEGLVEREETLSNVVPHGRPGQGVVVEPWLMDQWYVNAKQLAKPTIEAVKTGQMKFIPKNWENTIF
;
A
#
# COMPACT_ATOMS: atom_id res chain seq x y z
N HIS A 1 -14.31 11.87 -36.41
CA HIS A 1 -15.56 11.85 -37.16
C HIS A 1 -15.31 11.45 -38.64
N GLN A 2 -14.75 12.35 -39.46
CA GLN A 2 -14.47 12.07 -40.90
C GLN A 2 -13.55 10.86 -41.09
N GLN A 3 -12.56 10.63 -40.25
CA GLN A 3 -11.68 9.47 -40.32
C GLN A 3 -12.44 8.17 -40.05
N LEU A 4 -13.34 8.13 -39.07
CA LEU A 4 -14.17 6.97 -38.78
C LEU A 4 -15.13 6.64 -39.90
N GLN A 5 -15.73 7.69 -40.53
CA GLN A 5 -16.57 7.51 -41.73
C GLN A 5 -15.79 6.89 -42.89
N ARG A 6 -14.54 7.34 -43.11
CA ARG A 6 -13.65 6.76 -44.14
C ARG A 6 -13.30 5.30 -43.86
N LEU A 7 -13.22 4.90 -42.60
CA LEU A 7 -13.00 3.51 -42.20
C LEU A 7 -14.26 2.64 -42.28
N GLY A 8 -15.40 3.21 -42.70
CA GLY A 8 -16.65 2.49 -42.84
C GLY A 8 -17.45 2.33 -41.56
N ALA A 9 -17.12 3.06 -40.49
CA ALA A 9 -17.94 3.06 -39.30
C ALA A 9 -19.32 3.65 -39.58
N SER A 10 -20.38 2.99 -39.10
CA SER A 10 -21.79 3.33 -39.33
C SER A 10 -22.60 3.60 -38.05
N PRO A 11 -22.08 4.40 -37.07
CA PRO A 11 -22.88 4.84 -35.95
C PRO A 11 -23.91 5.89 -36.38
N ASP A 12 -24.82 6.22 -35.46
CA ASP A 12 -25.75 7.31 -35.64
C ASP A 12 -25.06 8.67 -35.39
N TRP A 13 -24.52 9.24 -36.47
CA TRP A 13 -23.79 10.51 -36.45
C TRP A 13 -24.65 11.71 -35.99
N ALA A 14 -25.97 11.63 -36.05
CA ALA A 14 -26.86 12.69 -35.62
C ALA A 14 -26.97 12.73 -34.07
N ARG A 15 -26.68 11.61 -33.39
CA ARG A 15 -26.68 11.48 -31.96
C ARG A 15 -25.26 11.42 -31.37
N GLU A 16 -24.30 11.96 -32.07
CA GLU A 16 -22.94 12.06 -31.58
C GLU A 16 -22.88 12.86 -30.27
N ARG A 17 -22.14 12.33 -29.32
CA ARG A 17 -21.85 12.98 -28.03
C ARG A 17 -20.37 12.89 -27.70
N PHE A 18 -19.85 13.96 -27.16
CA PHE A 18 -18.52 14.00 -26.57
C PHE A 18 -18.66 13.90 -25.05
N THR A 19 -17.86 13.02 -24.42
CA THR A 19 -17.99 12.74 -22.98
C THR A 19 -17.81 13.93 -22.06
N MET A 20 -17.22 15.01 -22.56
CA MET A 20 -17.01 16.26 -21.82
C MET A 20 -17.90 17.41 -22.30
N ASP A 21 -18.93 17.13 -23.10
CA ASP A 21 -19.89 18.17 -23.47
C ASP A 21 -20.70 18.64 -22.22
N PRO A 22 -21.26 19.86 -22.22
CA PRO A 22 -21.94 20.42 -21.06
C PRO A 22 -23.03 19.51 -20.48
N GLY A 23 -23.88 18.93 -21.35
CA GLY A 23 -24.99 18.08 -20.90
C GLY A 23 -24.52 16.78 -20.21
N LEU A 24 -23.42 16.17 -20.68
CA LEU A 24 -22.85 14.99 -20.01
C LEU A 24 -22.08 15.39 -18.75
N SER A 25 -21.39 16.51 -18.74
CA SER A 25 -20.72 17.04 -17.54
C SER A 25 -21.73 17.28 -16.43
N ASP A 26 -22.87 17.89 -16.72
CA ASP A 26 -23.95 18.12 -15.75
C ASP A 26 -24.52 16.80 -15.23
N ALA A 27 -24.71 15.81 -16.11
CA ALA A 27 -25.18 14.48 -15.71
C ALA A 27 -24.18 13.76 -14.78
N VAL A 28 -22.88 13.83 -15.06
CA VAL A 28 -21.82 13.25 -14.21
C VAL A 28 -21.82 13.91 -12.85
N VAL A 29 -21.87 15.24 -12.77
CA VAL A 29 -21.89 15.98 -11.51
C VAL A 29 -23.15 15.61 -10.72
N LYS A 30 -24.32 15.55 -11.38
CA LYS A 30 -25.57 15.17 -10.71
C LYS A 30 -25.47 13.77 -10.09
N VAL A 31 -25.05 12.77 -10.85
CA VAL A 31 -24.94 11.38 -10.37
C VAL A 31 -23.92 11.27 -9.25
N PHE A 32 -22.77 11.95 -9.35
CA PHE A 32 -21.76 11.96 -8.29
C PHE A 32 -22.33 12.51 -6.98
N VAL A 33 -23.03 13.65 -7.05
CA VAL A 33 -23.64 14.29 -5.86
C VAL A 33 -24.73 13.41 -5.25
N GLU A 34 -25.58 12.78 -6.07
CA GLU A 34 -26.63 11.87 -5.58
C GLU A 34 -26.01 10.66 -4.88
N LEU A 35 -25.03 9.98 -5.49
CA LEU A 35 -24.34 8.84 -4.88
C LEU A 35 -23.59 9.22 -3.59
N HIS A 36 -23.03 10.44 -3.52
CA HIS A 36 -22.41 10.93 -2.29
C HIS A 36 -23.46 11.16 -1.18
N ARG A 37 -24.63 11.75 -1.50
CA ARG A 37 -25.73 11.94 -0.54
C ARG A 37 -26.27 10.61 0.00
N ASP A 38 -26.28 9.59 -0.85
CA ASP A 38 -26.70 8.23 -0.49
C ASP A 38 -25.60 7.44 0.27
N GLY A 39 -24.44 8.05 0.52
CA GLY A 39 -23.29 7.41 1.19
C GLY A 39 -22.62 6.31 0.38
N LEU A 40 -22.87 6.24 -0.94
CA LEU A 40 -22.32 5.24 -1.85
C LEU A 40 -20.97 5.69 -2.43
N ILE A 41 -20.73 7.00 -2.52
CA ILE A 41 -19.42 7.58 -2.79
C ILE A 41 -18.96 8.30 -1.51
N TYR A 42 -17.70 8.08 -1.12
CA TYR A 42 -17.12 8.68 0.06
C TYR A 42 -15.63 8.97 -0.15
N ARG A 43 -15.11 9.90 0.63
CA ARG A 43 -13.67 10.21 0.66
C ARG A 43 -13.05 9.55 1.88
N ASP A 44 -11.93 8.86 1.67
CA ASP A 44 -11.20 8.16 2.74
C ASP A 44 -9.70 8.23 2.47
N LYS A 45 -8.92 8.18 3.55
CA LYS A 45 -7.47 8.14 3.48
C LYS A 45 -7.02 6.68 3.46
N ARG A 46 -6.42 6.26 2.34
CA ARG A 46 -5.91 4.90 2.14
C ARG A 46 -4.57 4.91 1.43
N LEU A 47 -3.90 3.77 1.48
CA LEU A 47 -2.75 3.53 0.63
C LEU A 47 -3.19 3.34 -0.82
N VAL A 48 -2.43 3.94 -1.73
CA VAL A 48 -2.56 3.77 -3.18
C VAL A 48 -1.22 3.34 -3.76
N ASN A 49 -1.24 2.70 -4.93
CA ASN A 49 -0.04 2.51 -5.72
C ASN A 49 0.38 3.87 -6.30
N TRP A 50 1.49 4.40 -5.84
CA TRP A 50 1.99 5.71 -6.22
C TRP A 50 3.21 5.60 -7.12
N ASP A 51 3.20 6.27 -8.27
CA ASP A 51 4.36 6.43 -9.12
C ASP A 51 5.10 7.72 -8.74
N PRO A 52 6.28 7.63 -8.08
CA PRO A 52 6.99 8.81 -7.60
C PRO A 52 7.63 9.65 -8.70
N LYS A 53 7.78 9.10 -9.92
CA LYS A 53 8.31 9.83 -11.08
C LYS A 53 7.23 10.64 -11.79
N LEU A 54 6.05 10.05 -11.96
CA LEU A 54 4.89 10.72 -12.55
C LEU A 54 4.12 11.56 -11.52
N MET A 55 4.37 11.33 -10.22
CA MET A 55 3.66 11.96 -9.09
C MET A 55 2.14 11.76 -9.22
N THR A 56 1.72 10.52 -9.45
CA THR A 56 0.32 10.15 -9.59
C THR A 56 0.04 8.77 -9.04
N ALA A 57 -1.20 8.56 -8.57
CA ALA A 57 -1.70 7.23 -8.29
C ALA A 57 -1.90 6.45 -9.60
N ILE A 58 -1.59 5.17 -9.58
CA ILE A 58 -1.83 4.24 -10.68
C ILE A 58 -2.73 3.10 -10.22
N SER A 59 -3.49 2.53 -11.15
CA SER A 59 -4.37 1.39 -10.86
C SER A 59 -3.58 0.09 -10.68
N ASP A 60 -4.17 -0.89 -9.99
CA ASP A 60 -3.57 -2.21 -9.81
C ASP A 60 -3.25 -2.90 -11.14
N LEU A 61 -4.04 -2.65 -12.19
CA LEU A 61 -3.82 -3.18 -13.54
C LEU A 61 -2.58 -2.60 -14.24
N GLU A 62 -2.08 -1.47 -13.76
CA GLU A 62 -0.89 -0.80 -14.27
C GLU A 62 0.38 -1.16 -13.48
N VAL A 63 0.25 -1.99 -12.45
CA VAL A 63 1.36 -2.49 -11.65
C VAL A 63 1.85 -3.82 -12.19
N GLU A 64 3.13 -3.88 -12.54
CA GLU A 64 3.83 -5.11 -12.97
C GLU A 64 4.67 -5.65 -11.82
N GLN A 65 4.47 -6.91 -11.48
CA GLN A 65 5.29 -7.62 -10.51
C GLN A 65 6.57 -8.13 -11.20
N ARG A 66 7.73 -7.66 -10.77
CA ARG A 66 9.03 -8.05 -11.33
C ARG A 66 9.89 -8.73 -10.29
N GLU A 67 10.38 -9.93 -10.62
CA GLU A 67 11.36 -10.60 -9.80
C GLU A 67 12.73 -9.92 -9.95
N GLN A 68 13.37 -9.67 -8.82
CA GLN A 68 14.73 -9.14 -8.78
C GLN A 68 15.49 -9.66 -7.57
N THR A 69 16.81 -9.72 -7.70
CA THR A 69 17.67 -10.00 -6.56
C THR A 69 17.64 -8.83 -5.60
N SER A 70 17.40 -9.13 -4.34
CA SER A 70 17.25 -8.17 -3.25
C SER A 70 17.96 -8.71 -2.01
N SER A 71 18.05 -7.88 -0.97
CA SER A 71 18.55 -8.29 0.34
C SER A 71 17.45 -8.25 1.37
N MET A 72 17.52 -9.16 2.33
CA MET A 72 16.78 -9.13 3.57
C MET A 72 17.75 -8.86 4.71
N TRP A 73 17.49 -7.81 5.46
CA TRP A 73 18.31 -7.43 6.61
C TRP A 73 17.58 -7.83 7.90
N HIS A 74 18.33 -8.46 8.80
CA HIS A 74 17.89 -8.79 10.14
C HIS A 74 18.39 -7.72 11.09
N LEU A 75 17.44 -7.00 11.72
CA LEU A 75 17.70 -5.84 12.55
C LEU A 75 17.29 -6.12 14.00
N LYS A 76 18.12 -5.66 14.97
CA LYS A 76 17.87 -5.84 16.38
C LYS A 76 17.08 -4.66 16.95
N TYR A 77 15.87 -4.91 17.46
CA TYR A 77 15.09 -3.93 18.21
C TYR A 77 15.20 -4.26 19.70
N ARG A 78 15.79 -3.35 20.47
CA ARG A 78 16.02 -3.57 21.92
C ARG A 78 14.72 -3.57 22.69
N ILE A 79 14.58 -4.51 23.63
CA ILE A 79 13.40 -4.62 24.50
C ILE A 79 13.54 -3.63 25.65
N VAL A 80 12.51 -2.81 25.88
CA VAL A 80 12.49 -1.82 26.96
C VAL A 80 12.53 -2.52 28.32
N GLY A 81 13.40 -2.01 29.20
CA GLY A 81 13.55 -2.55 30.58
C GLY A 81 14.46 -3.77 30.70
N THR A 82 15.21 -4.08 29.64
CA THR A 82 16.27 -5.10 29.65
C THR A 82 17.61 -4.48 29.25
N ASP A 83 18.73 -5.02 29.74
CA ASP A 83 20.03 -4.45 29.42
C ASP A 83 20.52 -4.78 28.02
N ASN A 84 20.25 -6.00 27.52
CA ASN A 84 20.80 -6.48 26.27
C ASN A 84 19.83 -7.35 25.42
N ASP A 85 18.57 -7.53 25.86
CA ASP A 85 17.64 -8.34 25.11
C ASP A 85 17.11 -7.57 23.89
N PHE A 86 16.95 -8.28 22.79
CA PHE A 86 16.40 -7.73 21.57
C PHE A 86 15.47 -8.74 20.87
N ILE A 87 14.60 -8.21 20.03
CA ILE A 87 13.85 -8.99 19.06
C ILE A 87 14.41 -8.74 17.67
N SER A 88 14.65 -9.81 16.90
CA SER A 88 15.17 -9.72 15.53
C SER A 88 14.03 -9.52 14.55
N ILE A 89 14.13 -8.50 13.71
CA ILE A 89 13.16 -8.14 12.65
C ILE A 89 13.79 -8.32 11.30
N ALA A 90 13.16 -9.10 10.42
CA ALA A 90 13.62 -9.27 9.05
C ALA A 90 12.86 -8.34 8.10
N THR A 91 13.57 -7.55 7.29
CA THR A 91 12.97 -6.60 6.35
C THR A 91 13.76 -6.46 5.05
N THR A 92 13.05 -6.27 3.93
CA THR A 92 13.64 -5.89 2.64
C THR A 92 13.64 -4.37 2.44
N ARG A 93 13.02 -3.60 3.36
CA ARG A 93 12.84 -2.15 3.27
C ARG A 93 13.27 -1.43 4.56
N PRO A 94 14.56 -1.42 4.90
CA PRO A 94 15.04 -0.77 6.12
C PRO A 94 14.75 0.74 6.16
N GLU A 95 14.64 1.41 5.01
CA GLU A 95 14.29 2.84 4.94
C GLU A 95 12.93 3.17 5.53
N THR A 96 12.00 2.21 5.57
CA THR A 96 10.66 2.44 6.12
C THR A 96 10.56 2.17 7.62
N MET A 97 11.59 1.62 8.25
CA MET A 97 11.56 1.26 9.68
C MET A 97 11.26 2.45 10.60
N LEU A 98 11.71 3.65 10.22
CA LEU A 98 11.46 4.85 11.03
C LEU A 98 9.97 5.17 11.20
N GLY A 99 9.10 4.63 10.35
CA GLY A 99 7.65 4.73 10.45
C GLY A 99 6.96 3.56 11.14
N ASP A 100 7.71 2.63 11.75
CA ASP A 100 7.11 1.49 12.43
C ASP A 100 6.21 1.95 13.59
N GLY A 101 5.01 1.38 13.63
CA GLY A 101 4.02 1.59 14.68
C GLY A 101 4.02 0.46 15.72
N ALA A 102 4.47 -0.74 15.33
CA ALA A 102 4.53 -1.92 16.18
C ALA A 102 5.48 -2.99 15.63
N VAL A 103 5.77 -3.99 16.46
CA VAL A 103 6.29 -5.29 16.03
C VAL A 103 5.20 -6.33 16.24
N ALA A 104 4.81 -7.05 15.20
CA ALA A 104 3.83 -8.13 15.29
C ALA A 104 4.52 -9.49 15.46
N VAL A 105 3.97 -10.32 16.34
CA VAL A 105 4.37 -11.71 16.53
C VAL A 105 3.12 -12.60 16.53
N ASN A 106 3.27 -13.84 16.09
CA ASN A 106 2.15 -14.78 16.13
C ASN A 106 1.80 -15.13 17.58
N PRO A 107 0.52 -15.09 17.98
CA PRO A 107 0.11 -15.41 19.35
C PRO A 107 0.43 -16.87 19.76
N GLU A 108 0.58 -17.78 18.80
CA GLU A 108 0.95 -19.18 19.05
C GLU A 108 2.47 -19.41 19.06
N ASP A 109 3.29 -18.40 18.71
CA ASP A 109 4.74 -18.53 18.70
C ASP A 109 5.32 -18.46 20.10
N THR A 110 5.67 -19.62 20.64
CA THR A 110 6.21 -19.76 22.01
C THR A 110 7.52 -18.99 22.22
N ARG A 111 8.25 -18.65 21.17
CA ARG A 111 9.49 -17.85 21.26
C ARG A 111 9.20 -16.43 21.72
N TYR A 112 8.02 -15.88 21.38
CA TYR A 112 7.69 -14.47 21.56
C TYR A 112 6.48 -14.21 22.46
N GLN A 113 5.72 -15.24 22.86
CA GLN A 113 4.53 -15.08 23.70
C GLN A 113 4.79 -14.23 24.95
N HIS A 114 5.94 -14.40 25.59
CA HIS A 114 6.33 -13.66 26.79
C HIS A 114 6.70 -12.20 26.55
N LEU A 115 6.80 -11.79 25.26
CA LEU A 115 7.11 -10.42 24.85
C LEU A 115 5.86 -9.63 24.45
N ILE A 116 4.73 -10.29 24.22
CA ILE A 116 3.48 -9.63 23.83
C ILE A 116 3.08 -8.60 24.89
N GLY A 117 2.81 -7.37 24.44
CA GLY A 117 2.48 -6.23 25.30
C GLY A 117 3.68 -5.47 25.85
N LYS A 118 4.90 -5.97 25.67
CA LYS A 118 6.11 -5.20 25.98
C LYS A 118 6.40 -4.18 24.89
N MET A 119 7.31 -3.25 25.19
CA MET A 119 7.76 -2.22 24.25
C MET A 119 9.16 -2.54 23.75
N VAL A 120 9.44 -2.13 22.51
CA VAL A 120 10.79 -2.10 21.95
C VAL A 120 11.20 -0.69 21.62
N ILE A 121 12.50 -0.42 21.63
CA ILE A 121 13.08 0.85 21.17
C ILE A 121 13.35 0.73 19.68
N LEU A 122 12.69 1.56 18.90
CA LEU A 122 12.91 1.67 17.48
C LEU A 122 14.30 2.27 17.22
N PRO A 123 15.19 1.56 16.50
CA PRO A 123 16.53 2.05 16.25
C PRO A 123 16.55 3.46 15.61
N LEU A 124 17.61 4.20 15.84
CA LEU A 124 17.91 5.53 15.29
C LEU A 124 16.93 6.65 15.69
N SER A 125 15.64 6.37 15.84
CA SER A 125 14.62 7.35 16.26
C SER A 125 14.36 7.33 17.76
N HIS A 126 14.76 6.24 18.46
CA HIS A 126 14.55 6.01 19.88
C HIS A 126 13.09 6.02 20.35
N ARG A 127 12.11 6.01 19.42
CA ARG A 127 10.69 5.86 19.75
C ARG A 127 10.44 4.48 20.37
N GLN A 128 9.50 4.42 21.29
CA GLN A 128 9.04 3.15 21.85
C GLN A 128 7.78 2.70 21.11
N ILE A 129 7.78 1.46 20.60
CA ILE A 129 6.67 0.85 19.90
C ILE A 129 6.30 -0.50 20.56
N PRO A 130 5.00 -0.88 20.56
CA PRO A 130 4.56 -2.12 21.22
C PRO A 130 4.89 -3.37 20.40
N ILE A 131 5.05 -4.50 21.11
CA ILE A 131 4.98 -5.84 20.54
C ILE A 131 3.52 -6.29 20.62
N ILE A 132 2.89 -6.54 19.47
CA ILE A 132 1.49 -6.93 19.35
C ILE A 132 1.34 -8.38 18.90
N ALA A 133 0.24 -9.02 19.27
CA ALA A 133 -0.13 -10.35 18.78
C ALA A 133 -1.00 -10.22 17.54
N ASP A 134 -0.57 -10.78 16.40
CA ASP A 134 -1.35 -10.80 15.17
C ASP A 134 -0.98 -12.00 14.30
N ASP A 135 -1.97 -12.72 13.77
CA ASP A 135 -1.81 -13.90 12.90
C ASP A 135 -1.17 -13.56 11.54
N TYR A 136 -1.02 -12.29 11.23
CA TYR A 136 -0.25 -11.81 10.09
C TYR A 136 1.21 -12.26 10.16
N ALA A 137 1.81 -12.23 11.35
CA ALA A 137 3.16 -12.73 11.57
C ALA A 137 3.21 -14.26 11.42
N LYS A 138 3.98 -14.74 10.43
CA LYS A 138 4.14 -16.18 10.18
C LYS A 138 5.38 -16.69 10.89
N MET A 139 5.21 -17.73 11.71
CA MET A 139 6.27 -18.31 12.56
C MET A 139 7.48 -18.85 11.77
N ASP A 140 7.25 -19.25 10.52
CA ASP A 140 8.22 -19.86 9.61
C ASP A 140 8.85 -18.88 8.61
N LYS A 141 8.49 -17.59 8.68
CA LYS A 141 9.03 -16.55 7.78
C LYS A 141 9.94 -15.59 8.53
N GLY A 142 11.13 -15.32 7.94
CA GLY A 142 12.13 -14.42 8.51
C GLY A 142 12.52 -14.84 9.93
N SER A 143 12.39 -13.90 10.87
CA SER A 143 12.59 -14.16 12.31
C SER A 143 11.32 -14.70 13.01
N GLY A 144 10.17 -14.65 12.38
CA GLY A 144 8.85 -14.85 12.99
C GLY A 144 8.25 -13.59 13.61
N ALA A 145 9.05 -12.52 13.72
CA ALA A 145 8.61 -11.21 14.15
C ALA A 145 8.66 -10.24 12.97
N VAL A 146 7.60 -9.47 12.79
CA VAL A 146 7.41 -8.58 11.62
C VAL A 146 7.24 -7.15 12.09
N LYS A 147 7.99 -6.21 11.53
CA LYS A 147 7.75 -4.78 11.72
C LYS A 147 6.42 -4.41 11.05
N ILE A 148 5.66 -3.52 11.64
CA ILE A 148 4.41 -3.01 11.09
C ILE A 148 4.56 -1.53 10.80
N THR A 149 4.56 -1.20 9.50
CA THR A 149 4.69 0.17 8.99
C THR A 149 3.43 0.55 8.20
N PRO A 150 2.35 0.94 8.88
CA PRO A 150 1.01 1.03 8.26
C PRO A 150 0.90 2.03 7.11
N ALA A 151 1.77 3.03 7.03
CA ALA A 151 1.77 4.02 5.95
C ALA A 151 2.57 3.58 4.70
N HIS A 152 3.29 2.44 4.72
CA HIS A 152 4.21 2.04 3.67
C HIS A 152 4.07 0.60 3.17
N ASP A 153 3.06 -0.14 3.65
CA ASP A 153 2.71 -1.49 3.19
C ASP A 153 1.22 -1.73 3.33
N PHE A 154 0.60 -2.31 2.29
CA PHE A 154 -0.85 -2.55 2.26
C PHE A 154 -1.32 -3.54 3.33
N ASN A 155 -0.54 -4.58 3.59
CA ASN A 155 -0.87 -5.56 4.63
C ASN A 155 -0.68 -4.96 6.03
N ASP A 156 0.42 -4.22 6.23
CA ASP A 156 0.69 -3.52 7.49
C ASP A 156 -0.37 -2.46 7.78
N PHE A 157 -0.95 -1.84 6.74
CA PHE A 157 -2.07 -0.91 6.88
C PHE A 157 -3.29 -1.59 7.52
N GLU A 158 -3.64 -2.80 7.08
CA GLU A 158 -4.75 -3.56 7.67
C GLU A 158 -4.46 -4.02 9.10
N VAL A 159 -3.21 -4.41 9.40
CA VAL A 159 -2.78 -4.67 10.79
C VAL A 159 -2.89 -3.39 11.61
N GLY A 160 -2.40 -2.27 11.08
CA GLY A 160 -2.46 -0.97 11.73
C GLY A 160 -3.89 -0.55 12.08
N ARG A 161 -4.85 -0.78 11.19
CA ARG A 161 -6.28 -0.52 11.46
C ARG A 161 -6.84 -1.39 12.59
N ARG A 162 -6.51 -2.70 12.60
CA ARG A 162 -7.00 -3.63 13.65
C ARG A 162 -6.48 -3.26 15.03
N HIS A 163 -5.24 -2.79 15.09
CA HIS A 163 -4.56 -2.44 16.34
C HIS A 163 -4.54 -0.94 16.64
N ASN A 164 -5.20 -0.12 15.83
CA ASN A 164 -5.25 1.33 15.97
C ASN A 164 -3.85 1.98 16.06
N LEU A 165 -2.92 1.53 15.19
CA LEU A 165 -1.56 2.03 15.14
C LEU A 165 -1.49 3.38 14.38
N PRO A 166 -0.48 4.22 14.68
CA PRO A 166 -0.28 5.49 13.98
C PRO A 166 0.10 5.26 12.51
N LEU A 167 -0.35 6.18 11.66
CA LEU A 167 -0.01 6.22 10.22
C LEU A 167 1.07 7.29 10.02
N ILE A 168 2.33 6.88 10.06
CA ILE A 168 3.49 7.77 9.91
C ILE A 168 3.98 7.69 8.48
N ASN A 169 3.67 8.71 7.68
CA ASN A 169 4.15 8.80 6.30
C ASN A 169 5.59 9.37 6.28
N LEU A 170 6.53 8.55 5.83
CA LEU A 170 7.96 8.89 5.81
C LEU A 170 8.43 9.52 4.50
N MET A 171 7.60 9.51 3.46
CA MET A 171 8.04 9.85 2.11
C MET A 171 7.19 10.95 1.48
N THR A 172 7.86 11.82 0.72
CA THR A 172 7.24 12.82 -0.14
C THR A 172 6.65 12.17 -1.40
N ALA A 173 5.94 12.95 -2.21
CA ALA A 173 5.41 12.50 -3.50
C ALA A 173 6.50 12.01 -4.48
N THR A 174 7.75 12.43 -4.32
CA THR A 174 8.90 11.98 -5.12
C THR A 174 9.65 10.81 -4.49
N ALA A 175 9.12 10.23 -3.42
CA ALA A 175 9.74 9.18 -2.61
C ALA A 175 11.10 9.58 -2.00
N ALA A 176 11.26 10.85 -1.68
CA ALA A 176 12.32 11.33 -0.80
C ALA A 176 11.82 11.32 0.65
N MET A 177 12.74 11.22 1.60
CA MET A 177 12.38 11.22 3.03
C MET A 177 11.78 12.56 3.44
N GLU A 178 10.67 12.52 4.18
CA GLU A 178 10.00 13.72 4.72
C GLU A 178 10.82 14.40 5.82
N SER A 179 10.52 15.68 6.07
CA SER A 179 11.09 16.46 7.17
C SER A 179 10.10 16.51 8.33
N ILE A 180 10.05 15.41 9.09
CA ILE A 180 9.16 15.23 10.25
C ILE A 180 9.95 14.74 11.48
N ASP A 181 9.39 14.93 12.66
CA ASP A 181 10.05 14.63 13.94
C ASP A 181 10.40 13.14 14.12
N GLU A 182 9.67 12.24 13.46
CA GLU A 182 9.92 10.80 13.53
C GLU A 182 11.19 10.38 12.76
N ILE A 183 11.69 11.24 11.87
CA ILE A 183 12.87 11.00 11.05
C ILE A 183 14.03 11.87 11.53
N PRO A 184 15.19 11.29 11.90
CA PRO A 184 16.39 12.07 12.21
C PRO A 184 16.75 13.01 11.05
N GLU A 185 17.07 14.28 11.36
CA GLU A 185 17.34 15.36 10.37
C GLU A 185 18.34 14.98 9.28
N LYS A 186 19.34 14.15 9.63
CA LYS A 186 20.37 13.68 8.69
C LYS A 186 19.82 12.88 7.50
N TYR A 187 18.57 12.39 7.57
CA TYR A 187 17.93 11.65 6.48
C TYR A 187 16.93 12.50 5.69
N TRP A 188 16.57 13.69 6.14
CA TRP A 188 15.60 14.55 5.46
C TRP A 188 15.98 14.85 4.02
N GLY A 189 15.03 14.74 3.13
CA GLY A 189 15.20 15.02 1.71
C GLY A 189 16.04 14.02 0.92
N LEU A 190 16.60 12.99 1.56
CA LEU A 190 17.33 11.94 0.85
C LEU A 190 16.36 11.10 0.01
N ASP A 191 16.77 10.73 -1.20
CA ASP A 191 16.08 9.68 -1.96
C ASP A 191 15.97 8.39 -1.13
N ARG A 192 14.86 7.66 -1.25
CA ARG A 192 14.58 6.43 -0.47
C ARG A 192 15.73 5.41 -0.48
N TYR A 193 16.44 5.24 -1.61
CA TYR A 193 17.55 4.30 -1.70
C TYR A 193 18.84 4.86 -1.09
N GLU A 194 19.03 6.17 -1.15
CA GLU A 194 20.11 6.83 -0.42
C GLU A 194 19.88 6.74 1.09
N ALA A 195 18.65 7.03 1.52
CA ALA A 195 18.24 6.87 2.92
C ALA A 195 18.45 5.42 3.41
N ARG A 196 18.08 4.42 2.60
CA ARG A 196 18.34 3.01 2.90
C ARG A 196 19.81 2.74 3.18
N ARG A 197 20.72 3.20 2.30
CA ARG A 197 22.15 3.01 2.48
C ARG A 197 22.68 3.66 3.75
N GLN A 198 22.25 4.90 4.02
CA GLN A 198 22.68 5.64 5.19
C GLN A 198 22.12 5.03 6.50
N ILE A 199 20.86 4.62 6.50
CA ILE A 199 20.23 3.94 7.64
C ILE A 199 20.95 2.63 7.96
N LEU A 200 21.24 1.81 6.95
CA LEU A 200 21.98 0.55 7.15
C LEU A 200 23.38 0.80 7.68
N HIS A 201 24.09 1.79 7.15
CA HIS A 201 25.40 2.17 7.66
C HIS A 201 25.35 2.58 9.14
N ASP A 202 24.36 3.36 9.53
CA ASP A 202 24.22 3.85 10.89
C ASP A 202 23.78 2.71 11.86
N LEU A 203 22.90 1.82 11.41
CA LEU A 203 22.55 0.61 12.17
C LEU A 203 23.72 -0.33 12.38
N ASP A 204 24.56 -0.49 11.39
CA ASP A 204 25.77 -1.32 11.48
C ASP A 204 26.77 -0.71 12.48
N ALA A 205 26.96 0.60 12.42
CA ALA A 205 27.81 1.34 13.38
C ALA A 205 27.34 1.19 14.84
N GLU A 206 26.02 1.03 15.06
CA GLU A 206 25.45 0.74 16.39
C GLU A 206 25.40 -0.75 16.75
N GLY A 207 25.88 -1.66 15.84
CA GLY A 207 25.85 -3.11 16.03
C GLY A 207 24.43 -3.71 16.00
N LEU A 208 23.48 -3.02 15.34
CA LEU A 208 22.08 -3.39 15.25
C LEU A 208 21.71 -4.16 13.99
N VAL A 209 22.62 -4.29 13.03
CA VAL A 209 22.50 -5.24 11.91
C VAL A 209 23.01 -6.60 12.39
N GLU A 210 22.11 -7.60 12.39
CA GLU A 210 22.46 -8.96 12.80
C GLU A 210 23.06 -9.74 11.65
N ARG A 211 22.42 -9.70 10.50
CA ARG A 211 22.88 -10.34 9.25
C ARG A 211 22.13 -9.79 8.03
N GLU A 212 22.70 -10.04 6.87
CA GLU A 212 22.09 -9.79 5.56
C GLU A 212 22.00 -11.09 4.78
N GLU A 213 20.86 -11.33 4.13
CA GLU A 213 20.59 -12.49 3.29
C GLU A 213 20.19 -12.03 1.89
N THR A 214 20.79 -12.64 0.86
CA THR A 214 20.34 -12.42 -0.52
C THR A 214 19.11 -13.27 -0.82
N LEU A 215 18.07 -12.67 -1.42
CA LEU A 215 16.89 -13.40 -1.83
C LEU A 215 16.35 -12.92 -3.20
N SER A 216 15.54 -13.74 -3.85
CA SER A 216 14.69 -13.28 -4.95
C SER A 216 13.44 -12.64 -4.33
N ASN A 217 13.15 -11.41 -4.72
CA ASN A 217 11.99 -10.66 -4.24
C ASN A 217 11.18 -10.13 -5.42
N VAL A 218 9.87 -10.12 -5.25
CA VAL A 218 8.94 -9.57 -6.24
C VAL A 218 8.66 -8.11 -5.87
N VAL A 219 9.00 -7.20 -6.78
CA VAL A 219 8.89 -5.76 -6.54
C VAL A 219 7.90 -5.15 -7.54
N PRO A 220 6.91 -4.36 -7.06
CA PRO A 220 5.93 -3.71 -7.92
C PRO A 220 6.54 -2.55 -8.71
N HIS A 221 6.31 -2.53 -10.02
CA HIS A 221 6.75 -1.48 -10.93
C HIS A 221 5.58 -0.88 -11.69
N GLY A 222 5.56 0.43 -11.83
CA GLY A 222 4.55 1.14 -12.59
C GLY A 222 4.79 1.03 -14.10
N ARG A 223 3.82 0.51 -14.85
CA ARG A 223 3.87 0.42 -16.31
C ARG A 223 4.02 1.80 -16.97
N PRO A 224 3.21 2.83 -16.61
CA PRO A 224 3.32 4.17 -17.21
C PRO A 224 4.63 4.88 -16.89
N GLY A 225 5.19 4.69 -15.70
CA GLY A 225 6.42 5.33 -15.19
C GLY A 225 7.72 4.77 -15.72
N GLN A 226 7.72 4.06 -16.86
CA GLN A 226 8.92 3.41 -17.43
C GLN A 226 9.55 2.38 -16.48
N GLY A 227 8.74 1.71 -15.67
CA GLY A 227 9.20 0.68 -14.77
C GLY A 227 9.81 1.20 -13.45
N VAL A 228 9.40 2.37 -13.00
CA VAL A 228 9.77 2.86 -11.66
C VAL A 228 9.10 2.00 -10.59
N VAL A 229 9.84 1.70 -9.52
CA VAL A 229 9.29 0.99 -8.35
C VAL A 229 8.20 1.83 -7.71
N VAL A 230 7.02 1.24 -7.60
CA VAL A 230 5.82 1.85 -6.99
C VAL A 230 6.01 1.95 -5.48
N GLU A 231 5.51 3.05 -4.89
CA GLU A 231 5.41 3.21 -3.44
C GLU A 231 3.96 3.06 -2.97
N PRO A 232 3.67 2.25 -1.96
CA PRO A 232 2.44 2.40 -1.20
C PRO A 232 2.46 3.77 -0.54
N TRP A 233 1.53 4.65 -0.91
CA TRP A 233 1.50 6.02 -0.43
C TRP A 233 0.13 6.42 0.10
N LEU A 234 0.12 7.04 1.28
CA LEU A 234 -1.09 7.39 1.98
C LEU A 234 -1.66 8.71 1.47
N MET A 235 -2.85 8.67 0.87
CA MET A 235 -3.52 9.88 0.40
C MET A 235 -5.04 9.80 0.48
N ASP A 236 -5.67 10.96 0.48
CA ASP A 236 -7.13 11.06 0.38
C ASP A 236 -7.58 10.74 -1.04
N GLN A 237 -8.50 9.81 -1.17
CA GLN A 237 -9.08 9.38 -2.43
C GLN A 237 -10.60 9.26 -2.33
N TRP A 238 -11.28 9.34 -3.48
CA TRP A 238 -12.68 9.04 -3.61
C TRP A 238 -12.88 7.54 -3.84
N TYR A 239 -13.78 6.95 -3.07
CA TYR A 239 -14.15 5.55 -3.15
C TYR A 239 -15.63 5.39 -3.41
N VAL A 240 -16.00 4.30 -4.06
CA VAL A 240 -17.38 3.90 -4.30
C VAL A 240 -17.65 2.55 -3.64
N ASN A 241 -18.81 2.41 -2.99
CA ASN A 241 -19.28 1.14 -2.46
C ASN A 241 -19.82 0.26 -3.60
N ALA A 242 -18.90 -0.23 -4.43
CA ALA A 242 -19.22 -1.04 -5.61
C ALA A 242 -19.99 -2.31 -5.25
N LYS A 243 -19.72 -2.91 -4.09
CA LYS A 243 -20.41 -4.13 -3.62
C LYS A 243 -21.91 -3.88 -3.43
N GLN A 244 -22.29 -2.73 -2.91
CA GLN A 244 -23.71 -2.37 -2.73
C GLN A 244 -24.36 -2.05 -4.08
N LEU A 245 -23.69 -1.29 -4.94
CA LEU A 245 -24.18 -0.93 -6.27
C LEU A 245 -24.31 -2.14 -7.22
N ALA A 246 -23.43 -3.15 -7.08
CA ALA A 246 -23.48 -4.33 -7.91
C ALA A 246 -24.69 -5.24 -7.63
N LYS A 247 -25.23 -5.23 -6.41
CA LYS A 247 -26.34 -6.13 -6.02
C LYS A 247 -27.55 -6.08 -6.95
N PRO A 248 -28.17 -4.91 -7.22
CA PRO A 248 -29.33 -4.84 -8.11
C PRO A 248 -28.97 -5.21 -9.55
N THR A 249 -27.77 -4.91 -10.02
CA THR A 249 -27.30 -5.28 -11.36
C THR A 249 -27.17 -6.80 -11.51
N ILE A 250 -26.55 -7.45 -10.52
CA ILE A 250 -26.44 -8.92 -10.47
C ILE A 250 -27.82 -9.57 -10.46
N GLU A 251 -28.74 -9.04 -9.67
CA GLU A 251 -30.09 -9.56 -9.57
C GLU A 251 -30.86 -9.40 -10.88
N ALA A 252 -30.69 -8.27 -11.59
CA ALA A 252 -31.32 -8.03 -12.88
C ALA A 252 -30.88 -9.07 -13.95
N VAL A 253 -29.64 -9.54 -13.90
CA VAL A 253 -29.16 -10.62 -14.77
C VAL A 253 -29.71 -11.97 -14.34
N LYS A 254 -29.65 -12.30 -13.04
CA LYS A 254 -30.12 -13.58 -12.51
C LYS A 254 -31.61 -13.79 -12.71
N THR A 255 -32.40 -12.73 -12.64
CA THR A 255 -33.87 -12.77 -12.88
C THR A 255 -34.24 -12.69 -14.36
N GLY A 256 -33.26 -12.49 -15.25
CA GLY A 256 -33.47 -12.38 -16.70
C GLY A 256 -34.05 -11.05 -17.18
N GLN A 257 -34.08 -10.01 -16.33
CA GLN A 257 -34.41 -8.64 -16.73
C GLN A 257 -33.35 -8.08 -17.68
N MET A 258 -32.08 -8.46 -17.48
CA MET A 258 -30.96 -8.18 -18.39
C MET A 258 -30.39 -9.51 -18.88
N LYS A 259 -30.04 -9.57 -20.17
CA LYS A 259 -29.47 -10.79 -20.79
C LYS A 259 -28.21 -10.45 -21.57
N PHE A 260 -27.22 -11.34 -21.49
CA PHE A 260 -26.04 -11.30 -22.35
C PHE A 260 -26.30 -12.02 -23.67
N ILE A 261 -25.85 -11.45 -24.77
CA ILE A 261 -25.93 -12.05 -26.11
C ILE A 261 -24.53 -12.00 -26.73
N PRO A 262 -23.90 -13.15 -26.98
CA PRO A 262 -24.36 -14.51 -26.68
C PRO A 262 -24.31 -14.86 -25.20
N LYS A 263 -25.13 -15.82 -24.77
CA LYS A 263 -25.35 -16.19 -23.37
C LYS A 263 -24.08 -16.71 -22.65
N ASN A 264 -23.12 -17.27 -23.35
CA ASN A 264 -21.87 -17.77 -22.79
C ASN A 264 -21.05 -16.71 -22.02
N TRP A 265 -21.25 -15.41 -22.28
CA TRP A 265 -20.60 -14.33 -21.54
C TRP A 265 -21.06 -14.21 -20.08
N GLU A 266 -22.22 -14.77 -19.73
CA GLU A 266 -22.66 -14.81 -18.34
C GLU A 266 -21.63 -15.53 -17.45
N ASN A 267 -21.02 -16.62 -17.92
CA ASN A 267 -20.01 -17.38 -17.18
C ASN A 267 -18.68 -16.64 -16.98
N THR A 268 -18.45 -15.56 -17.73
CA THR A 268 -17.24 -14.73 -17.60
C THR A 268 -17.44 -13.62 -16.56
N ILE A 269 -18.68 -13.24 -16.31
CA ILE A 269 -19.06 -12.13 -15.43
C ILE A 269 -19.41 -12.63 -14.02
N PHE A 270 -19.94 -13.80 -13.91
CA PHE A 270 -20.31 -14.52 -12.68
C PHE A 270 -19.46 -15.81 -12.52
#